data_1d01d8871aa750c72791491a02cd1854
#
_entry.id   1d01d8871aa750c72791491a02cd1854
#
_cell.length_a   1.000
_cell.length_b   1.000
_cell.length_c   1.000
_cell.angle_alpha   90.00
_cell.angle_beta   90.00
_cell.angle_gamma   90.00
#
_symmetry.space_group_name_H-M   'P 1'
#
loop_
_entity.id
_entity.type
_entity.pdbx_description
1 polymer ?
#
loop_
_entity_poly.entity_id
_entity_poly.type
_entity_poly.pdbx_seq_one_letter_code
_entity_poly.pdbx_strand_id
1 'polypeptide(L)'
;TGVASGPWQIEFEPVESGIVTIAWVANHGITDLAAEPNQLAAEGWHYNIDADHDFGDVVINEVLAANRDGLKDDDGEAGDWIELRNNGGATVNLAGWSLSDDATKPGKWVFPGVTIRPSASLIVHATGKNRRALGQALHTNFKLGVEGEYLGLFSPELPRRVADEIAPAYPEQRSNISYGRLDNGGWGWFESPTPRRRNGGRTIHGLLAPPEFSAQRGIYDAQFRVHITTDD
;
A
#
# COMPACT_ATOMS: atom_id res chain seq x y z
N THR A 1 -15.24 1.03 -44.71
CA THR A 1 -16.18 0.98 -43.60
C THR A 1 -16.00 -0.33 -42.87
N GLY A 2 -15.09 -0.39 -41.94
CA GLY A 2 -14.88 -1.56 -41.08
C GLY A 2 -15.64 -1.36 -39.78
N VAL A 3 -16.34 -2.40 -39.33
CA VAL A 3 -16.86 -2.45 -37.98
C VAL A 3 -15.68 -2.76 -37.05
N ALA A 4 -15.21 -1.79 -36.32
CA ALA A 4 -14.18 -2.00 -35.32
C ALA A 4 -14.84 -2.17 -33.95
N SER A 5 -14.52 -3.25 -33.26
CA SER A 5 -14.97 -3.48 -31.86
C SER A 5 -13.92 -3.00 -30.90
N GLY A 6 -14.31 -2.18 -29.87
CA GLY A 6 -13.44 -1.74 -28.78
C GLY A 6 -12.97 -2.89 -27.87
N PRO A 7 -12.17 -2.58 -26.85
CA PRO A 7 -11.98 -1.24 -26.29
C PRO A 7 -11.05 -0.35 -27.11
N TRP A 8 -11.33 0.93 -27.09
CA TRP A 8 -10.49 1.96 -27.72
C TRP A 8 -9.58 2.57 -26.65
N GLN A 9 -8.30 2.66 -26.96
CA GLN A 9 -7.32 3.39 -26.16
C GLN A 9 -6.97 4.68 -26.88
N ILE A 10 -7.06 5.81 -26.19
CA ILE A 10 -6.66 7.11 -26.69
C ILE A 10 -5.47 7.54 -25.87
N GLU A 11 -4.33 7.74 -26.51
CA GLU A 11 -3.14 8.31 -25.91
C GLU A 11 -3.04 9.78 -26.31
N PHE A 12 -2.69 10.63 -25.36
CA PHE A 12 -2.45 12.05 -25.60
C PHE A 12 -1.24 12.51 -24.79
N GLU A 13 -0.60 13.58 -25.28
CA GLU A 13 0.52 14.19 -24.56
C GLU A 13 0.09 14.65 -23.16
N PRO A 14 0.95 14.51 -22.14
CA PRO A 14 0.65 14.99 -20.80
C PRO A 14 0.27 16.48 -20.85
N VAL A 15 -0.83 16.81 -20.20
CA VAL A 15 -1.32 18.19 -20.06
C VAL A 15 -1.01 18.70 -18.66
N GLU A 16 -0.79 20.01 -18.55
CA GLU A 16 -0.73 20.71 -17.27
C GLU A 16 -2.07 20.62 -16.54
N SER A 17 -2.10 21.01 -15.26
CA SER A 17 -3.34 21.03 -14.46
C SER A 17 -4.47 21.75 -15.20
N GLY A 18 -5.66 21.18 -15.19
CA GLY A 18 -6.83 21.75 -15.84
C GLY A 18 -7.92 20.73 -16.16
N ILE A 19 -8.96 21.19 -16.84
CA ILE A 19 -10.08 20.33 -17.27
C ILE A 19 -9.79 19.84 -18.68
N VAL A 20 -9.69 18.51 -18.83
CA VAL A 20 -9.66 17.84 -20.14
C VAL A 20 -11.09 17.42 -20.46
N THR A 21 -11.63 17.93 -21.54
CA THR A 21 -12.96 17.55 -22.04
C THR A 21 -12.81 16.65 -23.26
N ILE A 22 -13.42 15.49 -23.19
CA ILE A 22 -13.53 14.55 -24.30
C ILE A 22 -14.98 14.59 -24.79
N ALA A 23 -15.18 14.98 -26.03
CA ALA A 23 -16.50 15.07 -26.61
C ALA A 23 -16.47 14.57 -28.06
N TRP A 24 -17.58 14.02 -28.49
CA TRP A 24 -17.75 13.69 -29.89
C TRP A 24 -17.99 14.98 -30.69
N VAL A 25 -17.32 15.10 -31.82
CA VAL A 25 -17.60 16.20 -32.76
C VAL A 25 -19.00 16.01 -33.35
N ALA A 26 -19.67 17.10 -33.67
CA ALA A 26 -20.96 17.03 -34.35
C ALA A 26 -20.83 16.19 -35.64
N ASN A 27 -21.80 15.33 -35.90
CA ASN A 27 -21.84 14.44 -37.05
C ASN A 27 -20.66 13.45 -37.13
N HIS A 28 -20.20 12.95 -35.98
CA HIS A 28 -19.09 11.97 -35.86
C HIS A 28 -19.36 10.64 -36.61
N GLY A 29 -20.59 10.36 -37.04
CA GLY A 29 -20.93 9.18 -37.80
C GLY A 29 -20.93 7.87 -37.04
N ILE A 30 -20.82 7.88 -35.72
CA ILE A 30 -20.90 6.69 -34.88
C ILE A 30 -22.36 6.33 -34.68
N THR A 31 -22.74 5.14 -35.07
CA THR A 31 -24.09 4.61 -34.92
C THR A 31 -24.06 3.19 -34.38
N ASP A 32 -25.17 2.71 -33.83
CA ASP A 32 -25.33 1.29 -33.51
C ASP A 32 -25.49 0.43 -34.80
N LEU A 33 -25.63 -0.88 -34.63
CA LEU A 33 -25.81 -1.84 -35.73
C LEU A 33 -27.28 -2.21 -35.96
N ALA A 34 -28.23 -1.38 -35.50
CA ALA A 34 -29.64 -1.61 -35.75
C ALA A 34 -29.97 -1.45 -37.24
N ALA A 35 -31.06 -2.08 -37.69
CA ALA A 35 -31.52 -2.00 -39.07
C ALA A 35 -31.80 -0.53 -39.50
N GLU A 36 -32.30 0.27 -38.56
CA GLU A 36 -32.33 1.74 -38.62
C GLU A 36 -31.31 2.25 -37.62
N PRO A 37 -30.09 2.63 -38.08
CA PRO A 37 -28.97 2.98 -37.19
C PRO A 37 -29.29 4.19 -36.34
N ASN A 38 -29.18 4.06 -35.01
CA ASN A 38 -29.27 5.17 -34.09
C ASN A 38 -27.91 5.82 -33.91
N GLN A 39 -27.84 7.13 -34.08
CA GLN A 39 -26.61 7.87 -33.82
C GLN A 39 -26.33 7.93 -32.34
N LEU A 40 -25.06 7.72 -31.95
CA LEU A 40 -24.61 7.92 -30.59
C LEU A 40 -24.88 9.39 -30.17
N ALA A 41 -25.51 9.58 -29.02
CA ALA A 41 -25.70 10.93 -28.48
C ALA A 41 -24.34 11.63 -28.30
N ALA A 42 -24.29 12.91 -28.68
CA ALA A 42 -23.07 13.71 -28.57
C ALA A 42 -22.85 14.15 -27.10
N GLU A 43 -22.71 13.18 -26.21
CA GLU A 43 -22.34 13.43 -24.82
C GLU A 43 -20.82 13.45 -24.70
N GLY A 44 -20.33 14.39 -23.93
CA GLY A 44 -18.94 14.46 -23.56
C GLY A 44 -18.78 14.13 -22.07
N TRP A 45 -17.56 13.85 -21.68
CA TRP A 45 -17.18 13.74 -20.28
C TRP A 45 -15.91 14.54 -20.05
N HIS A 46 -15.63 14.87 -18.83
CA HIS A 46 -14.45 15.64 -18.49
C HIS A 46 -13.70 15.00 -17.33
N TYR A 47 -12.39 15.22 -17.33
CA TYR A 47 -11.48 14.88 -16.24
C TYR A 47 -10.83 16.16 -15.75
N ASN A 48 -10.74 16.33 -14.44
CA ASN A 48 -9.90 17.35 -13.86
C ASN A 48 -8.51 16.75 -13.65
N ILE A 49 -7.49 17.34 -14.30
CA ILE A 49 -6.09 16.96 -14.13
C ILE A 49 -5.48 17.98 -13.19
N ASP A 50 -4.90 17.50 -12.12
CA ASP A 50 -4.11 18.28 -11.19
C ASP A 50 -2.70 17.68 -11.15
N ALA A 51 -1.80 18.26 -11.97
CA ALA A 51 -0.43 17.79 -12.11
C ALA A 51 0.40 18.01 -10.84
N ASP A 52 -0.02 18.95 -10.01
CA ASP A 52 0.64 19.31 -8.75
C ASP A 52 -0.05 18.65 -7.54
N HIS A 53 -1.03 17.74 -7.78
CA HIS A 53 -1.74 17.09 -6.70
C HIS A 53 -0.77 16.38 -5.76
N ASP A 54 -0.80 16.78 -4.50
CA ASP A 54 -0.06 16.15 -3.42
C ASP A 54 -0.86 14.96 -2.90
N PHE A 55 -0.35 13.76 -3.14
CA PHE A 55 -0.93 12.52 -2.60
C PHE A 55 -0.50 12.25 -1.16
N GLY A 56 0.29 13.16 -0.54
CA GLY A 56 0.91 12.98 0.77
C GLY A 56 -0.06 12.91 1.96
N ASP A 57 -1.35 13.13 1.75
CA ASP A 57 -2.35 13.02 2.82
C ASP A 57 -2.52 11.58 3.33
N VAL A 58 -2.38 10.57 2.46
CA VAL A 58 -2.46 9.16 2.86
C VAL A 58 -1.06 8.58 2.93
N VAL A 59 -0.70 8.10 4.10
CA VAL A 59 0.62 7.56 4.40
C VAL A 59 0.55 6.13 4.89
N ILE A 60 1.65 5.40 4.75
CA ILE A 60 1.93 4.16 5.47
C ILE A 60 2.21 4.56 6.92
N ASN A 61 1.35 4.16 7.85
CA ASN A 61 1.41 4.60 9.24
C ASN A 61 2.11 3.59 10.13
N GLU A 62 1.79 2.31 9.99
CA GLU A 62 2.31 1.23 10.82
C GLU A 62 2.33 -0.09 10.03
N VAL A 63 3.34 -0.91 10.24
CA VAL A 63 3.47 -2.24 9.63
C VAL A 63 3.82 -3.29 10.70
N LEU A 64 3.34 -4.50 10.51
CA LEU A 64 3.68 -5.64 11.34
C LEU A 64 3.87 -6.88 10.47
N ALA A 65 5.13 -7.26 10.24
CA ALA A 65 5.50 -8.40 9.39
C ALA A 65 5.74 -9.70 10.18
N ALA A 66 5.38 -9.73 11.45
CA ALA A 66 5.51 -10.91 12.31
C ALA A 66 4.35 -10.99 13.30
N ASN A 67 3.12 -10.86 12.81
CA ASN A 67 1.92 -10.94 13.64
C ASN A 67 1.59 -12.40 13.97
N ARG A 68 1.77 -12.80 15.22
CA ARG A 68 1.53 -14.18 15.67
C ARG A 68 0.19 -14.36 16.39
N ASP A 69 -0.17 -13.41 17.25
CA ASP A 69 -1.34 -13.50 18.12
C ASP A 69 -2.09 -12.16 18.32
N GLY A 70 -1.68 -11.13 17.56
CA GLY A 70 -2.29 -9.80 17.58
C GLY A 70 -3.57 -9.69 16.75
N LEU A 71 -3.67 -8.65 15.92
CA LEU A 71 -4.83 -8.39 15.06
C LEU A 71 -5.13 -9.58 14.15
N LYS A 72 -6.38 -10.05 14.20
CA LYS A 72 -6.88 -11.13 13.34
C LYS A 72 -7.68 -10.58 12.17
N ASP A 73 -7.65 -11.32 11.07
CA ASP A 73 -8.49 -11.07 9.90
C ASP A 73 -9.90 -11.65 10.05
N ASP A 74 -10.72 -11.56 9.00
CA ASP A 74 -12.10 -12.08 8.99
C ASP A 74 -12.17 -13.62 9.06
N ASP A 75 -11.07 -14.31 8.79
CA ASP A 75 -10.95 -15.78 8.94
C ASP A 75 -10.53 -16.18 10.37
N GLY A 76 -10.24 -15.21 11.24
CA GLY A 76 -9.74 -15.43 12.60
C GLY A 76 -8.25 -15.74 12.66
N GLU A 77 -7.50 -15.51 11.57
CA GLU A 77 -6.08 -15.76 11.47
C GLU A 77 -5.27 -14.49 11.80
N ALA A 78 -4.22 -14.64 12.59
CA ALA A 78 -3.23 -13.59 12.80
C ALA A 78 -2.27 -13.58 11.62
N GLY A 79 -2.43 -12.61 10.73
CA GLY A 79 -1.57 -12.40 9.58
C GLY A 79 -0.94 -11.00 9.61
N ASP A 80 0.15 -10.82 8.89
CA ASP A 80 0.82 -9.54 8.77
C ASP A 80 -0.11 -8.48 8.21
N TRP A 81 0.17 -7.22 8.53
CA TRP A 81 -0.69 -6.13 8.13
C TRP A 81 0.06 -4.82 7.91
N ILE A 82 -0.55 -3.97 7.11
CA ILE A 82 -0.15 -2.61 6.80
C ILE A 82 -1.29 -1.71 7.23
N GLU A 83 -1.00 -0.66 7.96
CA GLU A 83 -1.95 0.41 8.25
C GLU A 83 -1.64 1.63 7.39
N LEU A 84 -2.65 2.09 6.66
CA LEU A 84 -2.66 3.40 6.02
C LEU A 84 -3.42 4.38 6.90
N ARG A 85 -2.97 5.64 6.93
CA ARG A 85 -3.61 6.73 7.65
C ARG A 85 -3.80 7.92 6.74
N ASN A 86 -4.98 8.52 6.80
CA ASN A 86 -5.25 9.81 6.18
C ASN A 86 -4.95 10.93 7.19
N ASN A 87 -3.87 11.67 6.95
CA ASN A 87 -3.46 12.82 7.75
C ASN A 87 -4.07 14.14 7.24
N GLY A 88 -4.74 14.11 6.09
CA GLY A 88 -5.37 15.27 5.47
C GLY A 88 -6.72 15.64 6.06
N GLY A 89 -7.27 16.76 5.59
CA GLY A 89 -8.55 17.30 6.01
C GLY A 89 -9.75 16.79 5.23
N ALA A 90 -9.55 16.05 4.14
CA ALA A 90 -10.61 15.54 3.26
C ALA A 90 -10.65 14.00 3.27
N THR A 91 -11.81 13.43 2.92
CA THR A 91 -11.92 11.99 2.69
C THR A 91 -11.24 11.62 1.37
N VAL A 92 -10.32 10.66 1.41
CA VAL A 92 -9.61 10.15 0.23
C VAL A 92 -10.23 8.83 -0.23
N ASN A 93 -10.52 8.73 -1.53
CA ASN A 93 -10.92 7.48 -2.18
C ASN A 93 -9.67 6.80 -2.75
N LEU A 94 -9.40 5.59 -2.32
CA LEU A 94 -8.24 4.80 -2.76
C LEU A 94 -8.49 4.00 -4.06
N ALA A 95 -9.62 4.20 -4.75
CA ALA A 95 -9.85 3.54 -6.03
C ALA A 95 -8.68 3.76 -6.98
N GLY A 96 -8.08 2.66 -7.45
CA GLY A 96 -6.94 2.71 -8.35
C GLY A 96 -5.56 2.93 -7.71
N TRP A 97 -5.47 3.37 -6.47
CA TRP A 97 -4.20 3.37 -5.74
C TRP A 97 -3.64 1.95 -5.60
N SER A 98 -2.39 1.80 -5.23
CA SER A 98 -1.80 0.47 -5.10
C SER A 98 -0.75 0.39 -4.00
N LEU A 99 -0.60 -0.82 -3.45
CA LEU A 99 0.51 -1.21 -2.59
C LEU A 99 1.46 -2.14 -3.34
N SER A 100 2.74 -2.03 -3.05
CA SER A 100 3.76 -2.93 -3.56
C SER A 100 4.90 -3.13 -2.57
N ASP A 101 5.39 -4.36 -2.47
CA ASP A 101 6.62 -4.75 -1.82
C ASP A 101 7.82 -4.75 -2.80
N ASP A 102 7.62 -4.24 -4.02
CA ASP A 102 8.61 -4.20 -5.10
C ASP A 102 8.52 -2.84 -5.82
N ALA A 103 9.54 -2.00 -5.65
CA ALA A 103 9.59 -0.67 -6.25
C ALA A 103 9.51 -0.69 -7.79
N THR A 104 9.89 -1.80 -8.42
CA THR A 104 9.82 -1.97 -9.88
C THR A 104 8.43 -2.34 -10.38
N LYS A 105 7.50 -2.65 -9.47
CA LYS A 105 6.13 -3.07 -9.77
C LYS A 105 5.10 -2.23 -9.02
N PRO A 106 5.00 -0.93 -9.27
CA PRO A 106 4.15 -0.02 -8.50
C PRO A 106 2.66 -0.40 -8.49
N GLY A 107 2.17 -1.13 -9.48
CA GLY A 107 0.78 -1.61 -9.59
C GLY A 107 0.53 -3.03 -9.06
N LYS A 108 1.39 -3.56 -8.17
CA LYS A 108 1.34 -4.98 -7.76
C LYS A 108 0.01 -5.40 -7.14
N TRP A 109 -0.55 -4.57 -6.26
CA TRP A 109 -1.88 -4.78 -5.68
C TRP A 109 -2.67 -3.48 -5.67
N VAL A 110 -3.77 -3.44 -6.43
CA VAL A 110 -4.58 -2.23 -6.64
C VAL A 110 -5.79 -2.25 -5.72
N PHE A 111 -6.02 -1.12 -5.03
CA PHE A 111 -7.17 -0.93 -4.14
C PHE A 111 -8.50 -0.93 -4.89
N PRO A 112 -9.55 -1.51 -4.30
CA PRO A 112 -10.93 -1.23 -4.70
C PRO A 112 -11.34 0.18 -4.27
N GLY A 113 -12.57 0.58 -4.60
CA GLY A 113 -13.11 1.90 -4.23
C GLY A 113 -13.42 2.05 -2.74
N VAL A 114 -12.41 1.95 -1.87
CA VAL A 114 -12.51 2.19 -0.43
C VAL A 114 -12.11 3.62 -0.09
N THR A 115 -12.65 4.17 0.98
CA THR A 115 -12.35 5.53 1.41
C THR A 115 -11.72 5.55 2.81
N ILE A 116 -10.82 6.52 3.03
CA ILE A 116 -10.28 6.83 4.35
C ILE A 116 -10.70 8.27 4.72
N ARG A 117 -11.46 8.41 5.79
CA ARG A 117 -11.89 9.73 6.31
C ARG A 117 -10.69 10.47 6.93
N PRO A 118 -10.79 11.80 7.10
CA PRO A 118 -9.78 12.56 7.83
C PRO A 118 -9.46 11.93 9.18
N SER A 119 -8.16 11.83 9.48
CA SER A 119 -7.62 11.25 10.72
C SER A 119 -7.96 9.77 10.97
N ALA A 120 -8.58 9.09 10.01
CA ALA A 120 -8.89 7.66 10.11
C ALA A 120 -7.73 6.81 9.54
N SER A 121 -7.77 5.53 9.90
CA SER A 121 -6.84 4.52 9.40
C SER A 121 -7.58 3.38 8.69
N LEU A 122 -6.88 2.72 7.79
CA LEU A 122 -7.32 1.52 7.07
C LEU A 122 -6.28 0.42 7.23
N ILE A 123 -6.72 -0.75 7.69
CA ILE A 123 -5.87 -1.95 7.74
C ILE A 123 -6.00 -2.73 6.43
N VAL A 124 -4.85 -3.14 5.91
CA VAL A 124 -4.74 -4.09 4.80
C VAL A 124 -3.89 -5.27 5.29
N HIS A 125 -4.46 -6.47 5.30
CA HIS A 125 -3.73 -7.68 5.68
C HIS A 125 -2.77 -8.10 4.57
N ALA A 126 -1.51 -8.30 4.89
CA ALA A 126 -0.46 -8.71 3.94
C ALA A 126 -0.29 -10.22 3.94
N THR A 127 -1.33 -10.96 3.53
CA THR A 127 -1.42 -12.41 3.66
C THR A 127 -1.31 -13.20 2.35
N GLY A 128 -1.27 -12.49 1.22
CA GLY A 128 -1.27 -13.11 -0.11
C GLY A 128 -2.64 -13.63 -0.57
N LYS A 129 -3.70 -13.49 0.23
CA LYS A 129 -5.07 -13.97 -0.12
C LYS A 129 -5.72 -13.19 -1.26
N ASN A 130 -5.20 -12.01 -1.61
CA ASN A 130 -5.68 -11.15 -2.71
C ASN A 130 -7.19 -10.85 -2.64
N ARG A 131 -7.70 -10.47 -1.49
CA ARG A 131 -9.12 -10.13 -1.30
C ARG A 131 -9.33 -8.63 -1.42
N ARG A 132 -10.28 -8.22 -2.26
CA ARG A 132 -10.60 -6.81 -2.55
C ARG A 132 -12.10 -6.52 -2.52
N ALA A 133 -12.90 -7.41 -1.94
CA ALA A 133 -14.34 -7.18 -1.83
C ALA A 133 -14.65 -6.05 -0.85
N LEU A 134 -15.53 -5.12 -1.26
CA LEU A 134 -15.96 -4.02 -0.40
C LEU A 134 -16.73 -4.55 0.83
N GLY A 135 -16.47 -3.93 1.98
CA GLY A 135 -17.12 -4.32 3.24
C GLY A 135 -16.50 -5.54 3.92
N GLN A 136 -15.44 -6.12 3.38
CA GLN A 136 -14.65 -7.20 3.96
C GLN A 136 -13.22 -6.72 4.26
N ALA A 137 -12.46 -7.51 5.03
CA ALA A 137 -11.05 -7.27 5.23
C ALA A 137 -10.30 -7.33 3.90
N LEU A 138 -9.47 -6.32 3.66
CA LEU A 138 -8.63 -6.24 2.47
C LEU A 138 -7.36 -7.07 2.67
N HIS A 139 -6.96 -7.82 1.65
CA HIS A 139 -5.75 -8.63 1.68
C HIS A 139 -4.93 -8.40 0.41
N THR A 140 -3.65 -8.10 0.56
CA THR A 140 -2.73 -8.00 -0.56
C THR A 140 -2.53 -9.36 -1.26
N ASN A 141 -1.93 -9.33 -2.45
CA ASN A 141 -1.46 -10.52 -3.17
C ASN A 141 -0.01 -10.89 -2.84
N PHE A 142 0.58 -10.22 -1.86
CA PHE A 142 1.91 -10.46 -1.32
C PHE A 142 1.88 -10.56 0.21
N LYS A 143 2.97 -11.00 0.80
CA LYS A 143 3.20 -11.04 2.25
C LYS A 143 4.35 -10.11 2.59
N LEU A 144 4.49 -9.74 3.86
CA LEU A 144 5.61 -8.97 4.33
C LEU A 144 6.76 -9.89 4.76
N GLY A 145 7.99 -9.54 4.37
CA GLY A 145 9.19 -10.25 4.80
C GLY A 145 9.62 -9.84 6.21
N VAL A 146 9.89 -10.80 7.08
CA VAL A 146 10.34 -10.52 8.46
C VAL A 146 11.73 -9.87 8.50
N GLU A 147 12.57 -10.17 7.52
CA GLU A 147 13.94 -9.60 7.41
C GLU A 147 13.95 -8.13 6.96
N GLY A 148 12.79 -7.59 6.61
CA GLY A 148 12.66 -6.26 6.06
C GLY A 148 12.71 -6.24 4.53
N GLU A 149 11.90 -5.37 3.94
CA GLU A 149 11.83 -5.17 2.49
C GLU A 149 11.24 -3.81 2.16
N TYR A 150 11.28 -3.43 0.90
CA TYR A 150 10.61 -2.25 0.39
C TYR A 150 9.09 -2.34 0.58
N LEU A 151 8.45 -1.22 0.91
CA LEU A 151 6.99 -1.10 0.89
C LEU A 151 6.59 0.28 0.37
N GLY A 152 5.81 0.33 -0.70
CA GLY A 152 5.34 1.57 -1.32
C GLY A 152 3.84 1.64 -1.46
N LEU A 153 3.32 2.85 -1.26
CA LEU A 153 1.97 3.29 -1.61
C LEU A 153 2.06 4.18 -2.84
N PHE A 154 1.29 3.86 -3.86
CA PHE A 154 1.35 4.54 -5.14
C PHE A 154 -0.01 5.14 -5.53
N SER A 155 0.06 6.28 -6.20
CA SER A 155 -1.07 7.01 -6.74
C SER A 155 -1.81 6.27 -7.86
N PRO A 156 -3.06 6.67 -8.18
CA PRO A 156 -3.87 5.98 -9.18
C PRO A 156 -3.53 6.34 -10.63
N GLU A 157 -2.86 7.46 -10.88
CA GLU A 157 -2.52 7.90 -12.24
C GLU A 157 -1.47 7.00 -12.92
N LEU A 158 -1.32 7.15 -14.24
CA LEU A 158 -0.31 6.45 -15.03
C LEU A 158 0.58 7.46 -15.78
N PRO A 159 1.91 7.35 -15.65
CA PRO A 159 2.62 6.42 -14.79
C PRO A 159 2.36 6.70 -13.30
N ARG A 160 2.32 5.64 -12.50
CA ARG A 160 2.11 5.78 -11.05
C ARG A 160 3.25 6.52 -10.38
N ARG A 161 2.91 7.41 -9.44
CA ARG A 161 3.88 8.11 -8.59
C ARG A 161 3.88 7.50 -7.18
N VAL A 162 5.01 7.58 -6.51
CA VAL A 162 5.10 7.25 -5.09
C VAL A 162 4.33 8.31 -4.31
N ALA A 163 3.32 7.87 -3.56
CA ALA A 163 2.61 8.73 -2.61
C ALA A 163 3.30 8.67 -1.24
N ASP A 164 3.72 7.48 -0.82
CA ASP A 164 4.50 7.26 0.39
C ASP A 164 5.25 5.92 0.31
N GLU A 165 6.40 5.81 0.98
CA GLU A 165 7.18 4.58 0.95
C GLU A 165 8.05 4.39 2.19
N ILE A 166 8.39 3.15 2.47
CA ILE A 166 9.48 2.76 3.35
C ILE A 166 10.59 2.20 2.47
N ALA A 167 11.61 3.01 2.23
CA ALA A 167 12.71 2.70 1.32
C ALA A 167 14.07 2.89 2.02
N PRO A 168 15.10 2.14 1.65
CA PRO A 168 15.10 1.04 0.70
C PRO A 168 14.35 -0.19 1.22
N ALA A 169 14.18 -0.31 2.56
CA ALA A 169 13.45 -1.38 3.23
C ALA A 169 13.03 -0.91 4.64
N TYR A 170 11.91 -1.43 5.15
CA TYR A 170 11.68 -1.41 6.59
C TYR A 170 12.65 -2.39 7.26
N PRO A 171 13.06 -2.13 8.53
CA PRO A 171 14.05 -2.97 9.21
C PRO A 171 13.48 -4.34 9.61
N GLU A 172 14.37 -5.28 9.97
CA GLU A 172 14.00 -6.58 10.52
C GLU A 172 12.91 -6.45 11.57
N GLN A 173 11.90 -7.32 11.48
CA GLN A 173 10.75 -7.31 12.36
C GLN A 173 10.84 -8.39 13.44
N ARG A 174 10.23 -8.15 14.59
CA ARG A 174 10.11 -9.09 15.70
C ARG A 174 8.65 -9.43 15.94
N SER A 175 8.40 -10.64 16.47
CA SER A 175 7.05 -11.12 16.74
C SER A 175 6.26 -10.13 17.60
N ASN A 176 5.11 -9.69 17.06
CA ASN A 176 4.15 -8.80 17.71
C ASN A 176 4.71 -7.40 18.07
N ILE A 177 5.83 -7.00 17.49
CA ILE A 177 6.39 -5.64 17.59
C ILE A 177 6.21 -5.00 16.22
N SER A 178 5.49 -3.88 16.16
CA SER A 178 5.25 -3.16 14.91
C SER A 178 6.30 -2.09 14.66
N TYR A 179 6.42 -1.67 13.40
CA TYR A 179 7.25 -0.55 12.97
C TYR A 179 6.35 0.52 12.39
N GLY A 180 6.40 1.74 12.91
CA GLY A 180 5.44 2.77 12.53
C GLY A 180 5.97 4.18 12.71
N ARG A 181 5.19 5.14 12.22
CA ARG A 181 5.51 6.57 12.30
C ARG A 181 5.41 7.09 13.72
N LEU A 182 6.40 7.87 14.11
CA LEU A 182 6.45 8.62 15.35
C LEU A 182 5.82 10.02 15.16
N ASP A 183 5.42 10.66 16.25
CA ASP A 183 4.87 12.03 16.24
C ASP A 183 5.83 13.08 15.70
N ASN A 184 7.15 12.82 15.73
CA ASN A 184 8.18 13.69 15.18
C ASN A 184 8.43 13.48 13.67
N GLY A 185 7.64 12.64 13.00
CA GLY A 185 7.77 12.29 11.59
C GLY A 185 8.79 11.17 11.30
N GLY A 186 9.54 10.71 12.31
CA GLY A 186 10.44 9.57 12.16
C GLY A 186 9.71 8.23 12.23
N TRP A 187 10.49 7.16 12.30
CA TRP A 187 10.03 5.79 12.42
C TRP A 187 10.58 5.14 13.68
N GLY A 188 9.83 4.19 14.26
CA GLY A 188 10.25 3.45 15.44
C GLY A 188 9.46 2.17 15.65
N TRP A 189 9.95 1.33 16.53
CA TRP A 189 9.26 0.10 16.91
C TRP A 189 8.34 0.35 18.09
N PHE A 190 7.15 -0.24 18.06
CA PHE A 190 6.17 -0.21 19.13
C PHE A 190 6.05 -1.60 19.76
N GLU A 191 6.36 -1.68 21.06
CA GLU A 191 6.23 -2.92 21.84
C GLU A 191 4.79 -3.45 21.84
N SER A 192 3.83 -2.52 21.73
CA SER A 192 2.42 -2.84 21.57
C SER A 192 1.90 -2.20 20.29
N PRO A 193 1.61 -2.99 19.25
CA PRO A 193 1.03 -2.48 18.01
C PRO A 193 -0.26 -1.70 18.25
N THR A 194 -0.50 -0.67 17.43
CA THR A 194 -1.61 0.27 17.62
C THR A 194 -2.62 0.29 16.45
N PRO A 195 -3.04 -0.86 15.89
CA PRO A 195 -3.91 -0.88 14.72
C PRO A 195 -5.20 -0.08 14.96
N ARG A 196 -5.55 0.77 13.98
CA ARG A 196 -6.72 1.66 13.98
C ARG A 196 -6.72 2.73 15.08
N ARG A 197 -5.55 3.02 15.66
CA ARG A 197 -5.36 4.07 16.65
C ARG A 197 -4.20 4.97 16.24
N ARG A 198 -4.01 6.08 16.95
CA ARG A 198 -2.79 6.86 16.83
C ARG A 198 -1.62 6.03 17.37
N ASN A 199 -0.53 6.00 16.61
CA ASN A 199 0.70 5.37 17.07
C ASN A 199 1.12 6.00 18.41
N GLY A 200 1.54 5.17 19.36
CA GLY A 200 1.91 5.65 20.70
C GLY A 200 2.26 4.51 21.63
N GLY A 201 2.58 4.86 22.85
CA GLY A 201 3.04 3.92 23.86
C GLY A 201 4.57 3.86 23.95
N ARG A 202 5.08 2.75 24.47
CA ARG A 202 6.53 2.57 24.61
C ARG A 202 7.14 2.26 23.23
N THR A 203 8.05 3.12 22.83
CA THR A 203 8.87 2.93 21.63
C THR A 203 10.21 2.28 22.01
N ILE A 204 10.69 1.42 21.13
CA ILE A 204 12.01 0.79 21.20
C ILE A 204 12.88 1.50 20.16
N HIS A 205 14.05 2.00 20.58
CA HIS A 205 14.94 2.78 19.69
C HIS A 205 15.78 1.90 18.76
N GLY A 206 15.86 0.60 19.02
CA GLY A 206 16.58 -0.37 18.19
C GLY A 206 16.36 -1.78 18.71
N LEU A 207 16.54 -2.74 17.85
CA LEU A 207 16.58 -4.15 18.23
C LEU A 207 18.03 -4.51 18.49
N LEU A 208 18.31 -5.08 19.65
CA LEU A 208 19.65 -5.60 19.93
C LEU A 208 19.97 -6.72 18.94
N ALA A 209 21.20 -6.74 18.46
CA ALA A 209 21.72 -7.86 17.69
C ALA A 209 21.63 -9.15 18.53
N PRO A 210 21.41 -10.32 17.89
CA PRO A 210 21.48 -11.58 18.58
C PRO A 210 22.86 -11.72 19.25
N PRO A 211 22.93 -12.24 20.51
CA PRO A 211 24.21 -12.44 21.16
C PRO A 211 25.07 -13.44 20.38
N GLU A 212 26.33 -13.12 20.21
CA GLU A 212 27.31 -14.02 19.64
C GLU A 212 27.93 -14.90 20.72
N PHE A 213 28.06 -16.18 20.41
CA PHE A 213 28.65 -17.17 21.27
C PHE A 213 30.05 -17.54 20.74
N SER A 214 31.08 -17.51 21.58
CA SER A 214 32.44 -17.91 21.20
C SER A 214 32.61 -19.40 20.85
N ALA A 215 31.57 -20.20 21.08
CA ALA A 215 31.52 -21.62 20.73
C ALA A 215 30.23 -21.96 19.99
N GLN A 216 30.36 -22.77 18.95
CA GLN A 216 29.21 -23.26 18.21
C GLN A 216 28.46 -24.36 18.99
N ARG A 217 27.20 -24.61 18.63
CA ARG A 217 26.45 -25.75 19.15
C ARG A 217 27.16 -27.06 18.83
N GLY A 218 27.45 -27.88 19.83
CA GLY A 218 28.16 -29.16 19.64
C GLY A 218 28.23 -30.00 20.91
N ILE A 219 28.89 -31.18 20.79
CA ILE A 219 29.30 -32.02 21.89
C ILE A 219 30.80 -31.81 22.06
N TYR A 220 31.24 -31.59 23.30
CA TYR A 220 32.62 -31.24 23.63
C TYR A 220 33.15 -32.22 24.66
N ASP A 221 34.39 -32.71 24.42
CA ASP A 221 35.02 -33.72 25.28
C ASP A 221 35.67 -33.12 26.53
N ALA A 222 35.75 -31.79 26.64
CA ALA A 222 36.37 -31.11 27.77
C ALA A 222 35.58 -29.85 28.17
N GLN A 223 35.73 -29.46 29.43
CA GLN A 223 35.17 -28.18 29.90
C GLN A 223 35.91 -27.01 29.21
N PHE A 224 35.11 -26.01 28.77
CA PHE A 224 35.61 -24.76 28.20
C PHE A 224 34.73 -23.61 28.62
N ARG A 225 35.22 -22.37 28.43
CA ARG A 225 34.45 -21.14 28.68
C ARG A 225 33.76 -20.70 27.39
N VAL A 226 32.50 -20.38 27.50
CA VAL A 226 31.74 -19.69 26.45
C VAL A 226 31.70 -18.21 26.80
N HIS A 227 32.17 -17.38 25.88
CA HIS A 227 31.97 -15.95 25.96
C HIS A 227 30.71 -15.61 25.15
N ILE A 228 29.86 -14.76 25.71
CA ILE A 228 28.68 -14.23 25.07
C ILE A 228 28.92 -12.73 24.90
N THR A 229 28.88 -12.28 23.67
CA THR A 229 29.04 -10.86 23.34
C THR A 229 27.78 -10.35 22.65
N THR A 230 27.45 -9.09 22.89
CA THR A 230 26.40 -8.36 22.17
C THR A 230 27.05 -7.10 21.64
N ASP A 231 26.77 -6.75 20.39
CA ASP A 231 27.09 -5.42 19.88
C ASP A 231 26.04 -4.45 20.41
N ASP A 232 26.46 -3.45 21.18
CA ASP A 232 25.64 -2.36 21.71
C ASP A 232 25.45 -1.25 20.68
#